data_4c3177cf17b78be7e02c66ea01c83a9b
#
_entry.id   4c3177cf17b78be7e02c66ea01c83a9b
#
_cell.length_a   1.000
_cell.length_b   1.000
_cell.length_c   1.000
_cell.angle_alpha   90.00
_cell.angle_beta   90.00
_cell.angle_gamma   90.00
#
_symmetry.space_group_name_H-M   'P 1'
#
loop_
_entity.id
_entity.type
_entity.pdbx_description
1 polymer ?
#
loop_
_entity_poly.entity_id
_entity_poly.type
_entity_poly.pdbx_seq_one_letter_code
_entity_poly.pdbx_strand_id
1 'polypeptide(L)'
;MDRETKLRGLMGLCVRARQATFGEDGCLKSIRGGGCAVLLLDSGASKATQDKYRGVCDNAGVQTALLPRGLLQDATGRSGVAMAVAPGGLAEQIRQNLPVEGKEEHGQQMKSENHGGGASVE
;
A
#
# COMPACT_ATOMS: atom_id res chain seq x y z
N MET A 1 -7.31 -4.44 -19.64
CA MET A 1 -7.69 -4.35 -18.22
C MET A 1 -6.89 -3.22 -17.59
N ASP A 2 -7.55 -2.33 -16.87
CA ASP A 2 -6.83 -1.22 -16.28
C ASP A 2 -6.10 -1.67 -15.00
N ARG A 3 -5.23 -0.78 -14.53
CA ARG A 3 -4.36 -1.08 -13.40
C ARG A 3 -5.15 -1.36 -12.12
N GLU A 4 -6.20 -0.60 -11.88
CA GLU A 4 -7.00 -0.78 -10.67
C GLU A 4 -7.72 -2.13 -10.68
N THR A 5 -8.30 -2.51 -11.80
CA THR A 5 -8.98 -3.81 -11.92
C THR A 5 -8.00 -4.95 -11.68
N LYS A 6 -6.81 -4.83 -12.25
CA LYS A 6 -5.78 -5.86 -12.06
C LYS A 6 -5.34 -5.91 -10.60
N LEU A 7 -5.17 -4.75 -9.98
CA LEU A 7 -4.79 -4.70 -8.55
C LEU A 7 -5.86 -5.36 -7.68
N ARG A 8 -7.14 -5.09 -7.95
CA ARG A 8 -8.22 -5.73 -7.20
C ARG A 8 -8.14 -7.25 -7.29
N GLY A 9 -7.90 -7.77 -8.48
CA GLY A 9 -7.77 -9.21 -8.68
C GLY A 9 -6.60 -9.80 -7.91
N LEU A 10 -5.47 -9.11 -7.93
CA LEU A 10 -4.28 -9.55 -7.21
C LEU A 10 -4.50 -9.56 -5.71
N MET A 11 -5.19 -8.55 -5.18
CA MET A 11 -5.50 -8.49 -3.76
C MET A 11 -6.39 -9.66 -3.35
N GLY A 12 -7.40 -9.98 -4.16
CA GLY A 12 -8.25 -11.14 -3.92
C GLY A 12 -7.46 -12.44 -3.93
N LEU A 13 -6.51 -12.57 -4.86
CA LEU A 13 -5.64 -13.74 -4.92
C LEU A 13 -4.79 -13.87 -3.65
N CYS A 14 -4.28 -12.75 -3.13
CA CYS A 14 -3.50 -12.78 -1.89
C CYS A 14 -4.31 -13.34 -0.73
N VAL A 15 -5.57 -12.95 -0.64
CA VAL A 15 -6.45 -13.47 0.41
C VAL A 15 -6.61 -14.97 0.27
N ARG A 16 -6.91 -15.44 -0.95
CA ARG A 16 -7.11 -16.88 -1.19
C ARG A 16 -5.83 -17.68 -1.00
N ALA A 17 -4.68 -17.08 -1.31
CA ALA A 17 -3.39 -17.76 -1.17
C ALA A 17 -2.80 -17.63 0.23
N ARG A 18 -3.54 -17.00 1.15
CA ARG A 18 -3.10 -16.78 2.52
C ARG A 18 -1.81 -15.97 2.61
N GLN A 19 -1.66 -15.02 1.71
CA GLN A 19 -0.51 -14.12 1.70
C GLN A 19 -0.88 -12.72 2.14
N ALA A 20 -2.04 -12.57 2.76
CA ALA A 20 -2.54 -11.29 3.26
C ALA A 20 -2.80 -11.40 4.75
N THR A 21 -2.43 -10.37 5.48
CA THR A 21 -2.70 -10.26 6.91
C THR A 21 -3.50 -8.98 7.15
N PHE A 22 -4.55 -9.08 7.95
CA PHE A 22 -5.44 -7.97 8.28
C PHE A 22 -5.42 -7.72 9.78
N GLY A 23 -5.90 -6.55 10.18
CA GLY A 23 -5.92 -6.18 11.58
C GLY A 23 -4.62 -5.53 12.01
N GLU A 24 -4.72 -4.58 12.94
CA GLU A 24 -3.55 -3.79 13.32
C GLU A 24 -2.45 -4.65 13.93
N ASP A 25 -2.78 -5.49 14.89
CA ASP A 25 -1.77 -6.30 15.57
C ASP A 25 -1.06 -7.23 14.59
N GLY A 26 -1.82 -7.89 13.74
CA GLY A 26 -1.25 -8.80 12.75
C GLY A 26 -0.36 -8.09 11.74
N CYS A 27 -0.83 -6.93 11.25
CA CYS A 27 -0.05 -6.16 10.29
C CYS A 27 1.26 -5.66 10.89
N LEU A 28 1.20 -5.11 12.10
CA LEU A 28 2.40 -4.60 12.77
C LEU A 28 3.40 -5.73 13.03
N LYS A 29 2.91 -6.87 13.47
CA LYS A 29 3.76 -8.02 13.71
C LYS A 29 4.42 -8.51 12.43
N SER A 30 3.65 -8.56 11.35
CA SER A 30 4.16 -8.97 10.05
C SER A 30 5.24 -8.02 9.55
N ILE A 31 5.01 -6.71 9.67
CA ILE A 31 5.97 -5.71 9.23
C ILE A 31 7.28 -5.85 10.01
N ARG A 32 7.19 -5.93 11.33
CA ARG A 32 8.37 -6.00 12.18
C ARG A 32 9.13 -7.31 12.04
N GLY A 33 8.42 -8.37 11.75
CA GLY A 33 9.00 -9.71 11.67
C GLY A 33 9.53 -10.11 10.31
N GLY A 34 9.46 -9.22 9.32
CA GLY A 34 9.96 -9.53 7.98
C GLY A 34 8.97 -10.29 7.09
N GLY A 35 7.74 -10.44 7.55
CA GLY A 35 6.72 -11.16 6.78
C GLY A 35 5.87 -10.27 5.88
N CYS A 36 6.27 -9.01 5.68
CA CYS A 36 5.51 -8.07 4.87
C CYS A 36 6.42 -7.43 3.84
N ALA A 37 6.05 -7.54 2.57
CA ALA A 37 6.78 -6.90 1.48
C ALA A 37 6.19 -5.53 1.15
N VAL A 38 4.87 -5.41 1.24
CA VAL A 38 4.19 -4.14 0.99
C VAL A 38 2.97 -4.05 1.90
N LEU A 39 2.77 -2.88 2.50
CA LEU A 39 1.62 -2.59 3.35
C LEU A 39 0.66 -1.73 2.53
N LEU A 40 -0.53 -2.25 2.27
CA LEU A 40 -1.57 -1.54 1.53
C LEU A 40 -2.46 -0.84 2.55
N LEU A 41 -2.65 0.46 2.39
CA LEU A 41 -3.31 1.29 3.38
C LEU A 41 -4.44 2.08 2.72
N ASP A 42 -5.63 1.99 3.28
CA ASP A 42 -6.79 2.72 2.78
C ASP A 42 -6.61 4.21 3.06
N SER A 43 -6.83 5.05 2.05
CA SER A 43 -6.70 6.50 2.22
C SER A 43 -7.77 7.07 3.16
N GLY A 44 -8.81 6.31 3.48
CA GLY A 44 -9.79 6.69 4.47
C GLY A 44 -9.33 6.54 5.90
N ALA A 45 -8.17 5.93 6.13
CA ALA A 45 -7.63 5.81 7.49
C ALA A 45 -7.30 7.19 8.05
N SER A 46 -7.42 7.34 9.37
CA SER A 46 -7.08 8.60 10.01
C SER A 46 -5.60 8.93 9.80
N LYS A 47 -5.27 10.21 9.90
CA LYS A 47 -3.87 10.62 9.75
C LYS A 47 -2.99 9.94 10.79
N ALA A 48 -3.47 9.82 12.01
CA ALA A 48 -2.70 9.15 13.07
C ALA A 48 -2.41 7.70 12.71
N THR A 49 -3.39 7.00 12.16
CA THR A 49 -3.21 5.61 11.72
C THR A 49 -2.23 5.52 10.56
N GLN A 50 -2.38 6.42 9.58
CA GLN A 50 -1.45 6.45 8.44
C GLN A 50 -0.02 6.71 8.89
N ASP A 51 0.17 7.68 9.78
CA ASP A 51 1.51 8.01 10.29
C ASP A 51 2.11 6.84 11.05
N LYS A 52 1.31 6.15 11.83
CA LYS A 52 1.76 4.99 12.59
C LYS A 52 2.29 3.89 11.68
N TYR A 53 1.52 3.53 10.66
CA TYR A 53 1.94 2.48 9.74
C TYR A 53 3.16 2.90 8.93
N ARG A 54 3.20 4.15 8.47
CA ARG A 54 4.35 4.64 7.71
C ARG A 54 5.62 4.59 8.56
N GLY A 55 5.51 4.99 9.82
CA GLY A 55 6.67 4.96 10.72
C GLY A 55 7.20 3.55 10.92
N VAL A 56 6.32 2.60 11.18
CA VAL A 56 6.73 1.21 11.38
C VAL A 56 7.32 0.62 10.10
N CYS A 57 6.69 0.90 8.95
CA CYS A 57 7.18 0.42 7.66
C CYS A 57 8.54 1.02 7.32
N ASP A 58 8.71 2.32 7.56
CA ASP A 58 10.00 2.97 7.29
C ASP A 58 11.12 2.34 8.11
N ASN A 59 10.86 2.08 9.39
CA ASN A 59 11.85 1.45 10.25
C ASN A 59 12.21 0.04 9.80
N ALA A 60 11.26 -0.67 9.21
CA ALA A 60 11.47 -2.05 8.77
C ALA A 60 11.91 -2.15 7.30
N GLY A 61 11.97 -1.03 6.58
CA GLY A 61 12.31 -1.04 5.17
C GLY A 61 11.20 -1.60 4.30
N VAL A 62 9.95 -1.48 4.72
CA VAL A 62 8.78 -1.99 4.00
C VAL A 62 8.08 -0.86 3.28
N GLN A 63 7.67 -1.11 2.05
CA GLN A 63 6.94 -0.13 1.26
C GLN A 63 5.52 0.04 1.80
N THR A 64 5.08 1.29 1.94
CA THR A 64 3.68 1.61 2.25
C THR A 64 3.03 2.17 0.99
N ALA A 65 1.85 1.67 0.64
CA ALA A 65 1.13 2.15 -0.53
C ALA A 65 -0.27 2.58 -0.12
N LEU A 66 -0.63 3.81 -0.46
CA LEU A 66 -1.94 4.34 -0.13
C LEU A 66 -2.91 4.01 -1.27
N LEU A 67 -4.04 3.41 -0.93
CA LEU A 67 -5.04 3.02 -1.91
C LEU A 67 -6.23 3.98 -1.88
N PRO A 68 -6.95 4.10 -3.00
CA PRO A 68 -8.20 4.87 -2.99
C PRO A 68 -9.14 4.35 -1.91
N ARG A 69 -9.88 5.27 -1.33
CA ARG A 69 -10.81 4.95 -0.25
C ARG A 69 -11.79 3.86 -0.67
N GLY A 70 -11.94 2.84 0.16
CA GLY A 70 -12.87 1.75 -0.07
C GLY A 70 -12.37 0.63 -0.94
N LEU A 71 -11.25 0.82 -1.65
CA LEU A 71 -10.72 -0.20 -2.56
C LEU A 71 -10.36 -1.48 -1.82
N LEU A 72 -9.76 -1.35 -0.65
CA LEU A 72 -9.33 -2.51 0.12
C LEU A 72 -10.51 -3.43 0.44
N GLN A 73 -11.57 -2.86 0.97
CA GLN A 73 -12.75 -3.65 1.32
C GLN A 73 -13.44 -4.22 0.08
N ASP A 74 -13.54 -3.42 -0.97
CA ASP A 74 -14.15 -3.88 -2.23
C ASP A 74 -13.41 -5.08 -2.80
N ALA A 75 -12.08 -5.04 -2.77
CA ALA A 75 -11.27 -6.07 -3.41
C ALA A 75 -11.18 -7.35 -2.58
N THR A 76 -11.25 -7.24 -1.26
CA THR A 76 -10.97 -8.39 -0.38
C THR A 76 -12.19 -8.86 0.39
N GLY A 77 -13.23 -8.04 0.51
CA GLY A 77 -14.38 -8.35 1.35
C GLY A 77 -14.08 -8.24 2.84
N ARG A 78 -12.90 -7.76 3.21
CA ARG A 78 -12.49 -7.63 4.60
C ARG A 78 -12.56 -6.18 5.04
N SER A 79 -13.14 -5.95 6.21
CA SER A 79 -13.17 -4.62 6.78
C SER A 79 -11.79 -4.29 7.37
N GLY A 80 -11.53 -3.00 7.52
CA GLY A 80 -10.25 -2.55 8.06
C GLY A 80 -9.56 -1.64 7.08
N VAL A 81 -8.46 -1.03 7.51
CA VAL A 81 -7.78 0.00 6.73
C VAL A 81 -6.41 -0.43 6.22
N ALA A 82 -5.94 -1.61 6.62
CA ALA A 82 -4.59 -2.04 6.24
C ALA A 82 -4.55 -3.52 5.90
N MET A 83 -3.70 -3.86 4.93
CA MET A 83 -3.47 -5.23 4.51
C MET A 83 -1.98 -5.40 4.28
N ALA A 84 -1.37 -6.30 5.04
CA ALA A 84 0.03 -6.62 4.85
C ALA A 84 0.15 -7.77 3.85
N VAL A 85 0.99 -7.61 2.84
CA VAL A 85 1.19 -8.61 1.79
C VAL A 85 2.54 -9.29 1.99
N ALA A 86 2.52 -10.61 2.03
CA ALA A 86 3.74 -11.40 2.22
C ALA A 86 4.67 -11.28 1.01
N PRO A 87 5.99 -11.40 1.22
CA PRO A 87 6.93 -11.38 0.11
C PRO A 87 6.66 -12.51 -0.88
N GLY A 88 6.89 -12.24 -2.16
CA GLY A 88 6.73 -13.23 -3.23
C GLY A 88 6.21 -12.62 -4.51
N GLY A 89 5.82 -13.48 -5.44
CA GLY A 89 5.38 -13.06 -6.76
C GLY A 89 4.15 -12.18 -6.75
N LEU A 90 3.19 -12.46 -5.87
CA LEU A 90 1.98 -11.63 -5.80
C LEU A 90 2.32 -10.22 -5.32
N ALA A 91 3.21 -10.09 -4.33
CA ALA A 91 3.63 -8.78 -3.86
C ALA A 91 4.29 -7.97 -4.98
N GLU A 92 5.13 -8.62 -5.78
CA GLU A 92 5.79 -7.94 -6.90
C GLU A 92 4.78 -7.47 -7.94
N GLN A 93 3.81 -8.30 -8.28
CA GLN A 93 2.77 -7.90 -9.22
C GLN A 93 1.91 -6.78 -8.67
N ILE A 94 1.62 -6.81 -7.39
CA ILE A 94 0.88 -5.72 -6.75
C ILE A 94 1.66 -4.43 -6.88
N ARG A 95 2.95 -4.44 -6.57
CA ARG A 95 3.79 -3.24 -6.69
C ARG A 95 3.75 -2.65 -8.09
N GLN A 96 3.77 -3.50 -9.10
CA GLN A 96 3.77 -3.05 -10.49
C GLN A 96 2.44 -2.43 -10.90
N ASN A 97 1.39 -2.67 -10.14
CA ASN A 97 0.06 -2.18 -10.46
C ASN A 97 -0.48 -1.18 -9.44
N LEU A 98 0.36 -0.71 -8.53
CA LEU A 98 -0.06 0.28 -7.55
C LEU A 98 -0.31 1.61 -8.21
N PRO A 99 -1.32 2.37 -7.75
CA PRO A 99 -1.52 3.72 -8.24
C PRO A 99 -0.35 4.61 -7.82
N VAL A 100 -0.07 5.60 -8.65
CA VAL A 100 0.95 6.59 -8.32
C VAL A 100 0.34 7.56 -7.34
N GLU A 101 0.93 7.67 -6.17
CA GLU A 101 0.48 8.64 -5.18
C GLU A 101 0.86 10.04 -5.61
N GLY A 102 -0.05 10.90 -5.46
CA GLY A 102 0.25 12.29 -5.71
C GLY A 102 0.75 12.53 -7.08
N LYS A 103 0.81 11.97 -7.70
CA LYS A 103 1.34 12.26 -8.84
C LYS A 103 0.48 12.29 -9.89
N GLU A 104 0.52 11.98 -9.51
CA GLU A 104 0.35 12.02 -10.01
C GLU A 104 0.37 12.52 -10.40
N GLU A 105 0.37 12.59 -10.32
CA GLU A 105 0.94 13.16 -10.51
C GLU A 105 1.55 13.54 -10.71
N HIS A 106 1.14 13.95 -10.81
CA HIS A 106 2.19 14.63 -10.94
C HIS A 106 2.93 14.80 -10.89
N GLY A 107 2.44 14.90 -11.04
CA GLY A 107 3.44 15.31 -10.90
C GLY A 107 3.97 15.51 -10.75
N GLN A 108 3.64 15.74 -11.07
CA GLN A 108 4.48 16.12 -10.96
C GLN A 108 5.14 16.27 -10.51
N GLN A 109 4.61 16.39 -10.65
CA GLN A 109 5.50 16.79 -10.28
C GLN A 109 6.17 16.91 -9.83
N MET A 110 5.64 16.97 -10.07
CA MET A 110 6.52 17.31 -9.75
C MET A 110 7.15 17.42 -9.22
N LYS A 111 6.79 17.32 -9.53
CA LYS A 111 7.60 17.69 -9.05
C LYS A 111 8.31 17.72 -8.42
N SER A 112 7.27 17.48 -8.87
CA SER A 112 8.11 17.76 -8.31
C SER A 112 8.72 17.86 -7.90
N GLU A 113 8.28 17.54 -8.03
CA GLU A 113 9.06 17.95 -7.59
C GLU A 113 9.74 18.06 -7.08
N ASN A 114 8.71 17.81 -7.54
CA ASN A 114 9.54 18.15 -7.10
C ASN A 114 10.17 18.08 -6.71
N HIS A 115 9.56 17.99 -6.72
CA HIS A 115 10.37 18.34 -6.33
C HIS A 115 11.05 18.29 -5.81
N GLY A 116 9.93 18.01 -6.17
CA GLY A 116 10.75 18.24 -5.74
C GLY A 116 11.31 18.30 -5.45
N GLY A 117 10.64 18.22 -5.62
CA GLY A 117 11.41 18.58 -5.51
C GLY A 117 11.71 18.68 -5.40
N GLY A 118 11.05 18.53 -5.50
CA GLY A 118 11.65 19.05 -5.61
C GLY A 118 11.75 19.16 -5.65
N ALA A 119 11.08 18.64 -5.36
CA ALA A 119 11.53 19.15 -5.64
C ALA A 119 11.69 19.41 -5.67
N SER A 120 11.03 19.44 -5.87
CA SER A 120 11.55 20.06 -6.20
C SER A 120 11.68 20.40 -6.33
N VAL A 121 10.94 20.24 -6.34
CA VAL A 121 11.41 20.90 -6.75
C VAL A 121 11.65 21.20 -6.75
N GLU A 122 10.96 21.40 -7.35
CA GLU A 122 11.40 21.97 -7.64
C GLU A 122 11.80 22.27 -7.37
#